data_72f49e8ca10a07a5d71be4b89bdbadb8
#
_entry.id   72f49e8ca10a07a5d71be4b89bdbadb8
#
_cell.length_a   1.000
_cell.length_b   1.000
_cell.length_c   1.000
_cell.angle_alpha   90.00
_cell.angle_beta   90.00
_cell.angle_gamma   90.00
#
_symmetry.space_group_name_H-M   'P 1'
#
loop_
_entity.id
_entity.type
_entity.pdbx_description
1 polymer ?
#
loop_
_entity_poly.entity_id
_entity_poly.type
_entity_poly.pdbx_seq_one_letter_code
_entity_poly.pdbx_strand_id
1 'polypeptide(L)'
;MAPARERARAALIGASDALDAVRAKGIRADDLAARLAALGPELTKLNQGAAQHGVQETVQRADRILRDAEAVRAEVARLPERAAEIDRRLVSLRTRAQALRNRADRVDPVLSELRRRFSAACWQDLQHVPDQAVRDVARAEEQLREAGQARDEQRWADVGALIEAVRGSLDATDEAVSAAQDRLTRLEAVARDPQAEVDRTRFAIRDAQRLAMAGRSVPDPQHARPLDDAVARVERALAALEGRHPDYWAFLLEMADVRASVNRVVNGIRAERGHA
;
A
#
# COMPACT_ATOMS: atom_id res chain seq x y z
N MET A 1 32.90 38.33 -14.21
CA MET A 1 32.83 37.37 -15.35
C MET A 1 33.77 36.18 -15.16
N ALA A 2 35.07 36.37 -15.01
CA ALA A 2 36.01 35.24 -14.83
C ALA A 2 35.63 34.27 -13.69
N PRO A 3 35.28 34.72 -12.46
CA PRO A 3 34.98 33.81 -11.37
C PRO A 3 33.69 32.99 -11.56
N ALA A 4 32.68 33.47 -12.29
CA ALA A 4 31.46 32.71 -12.57
C ALA A 4 31.73 31.57 -13.57
N ARG A 5 32.50 31.82 -14.62
CA ARG A 5 32.91 30.81 -15.60
C ARG A 5 33.80 29.74 -14.96
N GLU A 6 34.71 30.14 -14.09
CA GLU A 6 35.58 29.19 -13.38
C GLU A 6 34.81 28.28 -12.45
N ARG A 7 33.81 28.82 -11.73
CA ARG A 7 32.89 28.00 -10.91
C ARG A 7 32.08 26.98 -11.76
N ALA A 8 31.55 27.44 -12.88
CA ALA A 8 30.82 26.54 -13.80
C ALA A 8 31.72 25.43 -14.36
N ARG A 9 32.96 25.75 -14.71
CA ARG A 9 33.97 24.77 -15.17
C ARG A 9 34.31 23.76 -14.06
N ALA A 10 34.58 24.23 -12.85
CA ALA A 10 34.89 23.39 -11.71
C ALA A 10 33.72 22.44 -11.37
N ALA A 11 32.47 22.92 -11.44
CA ALA A 11 31.28 22.08 -11.25
C ALA A 11 31.14 20.99 -12.30
N LEU A 12 31.41 21.29 -13.58
CA LEU A 12 31.41 20.28 -14.66
C LEU A 12 32.47 19.20 -14.43
N ILE A 13 33.69 19.60 -14.06
CA ILE A 13 34.77 18.65 -13.74
C ILE A 13 34.33 17.77 -12.55
N GLY A 14 33.86 18.36 -11.46
CA GLY A 14 33.44 17.61 -10.29
C GLY A 14 32.24 16.69 -10.53
N ALA A 15 31.34 17.04 -11.46
CA ALA A 15 30.27 16.15 -11.90
C ALA A 15 30.79 14.98 -12.78
N SER A 16 31.78 15.25 -13.65
CA SER A 16 32.45 14.20 -14.45
C SER A 16 33.20 13.22 -13.56
N ASP A 17 33.98 13.70 -12.59
CA ASP A 17 34.70 12.85 -11.64
C ASP A 17 33.74 11.97 -10.84
N ALA A 18 32.60 12.51 -10.41
CA ALA A 18 31.58 11.76 -9.72
C ALA A 18 30.95 10.65 -10.60
N LEU A 19 30.69 10.94 -11.89
CA LEU A 19 30.23 9.95 -12.86
C LEU A 19 31.23 8.82 -13.05
N ASP A 20 32.50 9.14 -13.20
CA ASP A 20 33.56 8.16 -13.40
C ASP A 20 33.73 7.27 -12.15
N ALA A 21 33.62 7.86 -10.96
CA ALA A 21 33.66 7.12 -9.69
C ALA A 21 32.48 6.12 -9.54
N VAL A 22 31.29 6.48 -10.03
CA VAL A 22 30.10 5.59 -10.01
C VAL A 22 30.22 4.51 -11.09
N ARG A 23 30.71 4.84 -12.27
CA ARG A 23 31.01 3.89 -13.35
C ARG A 23 32.06 2.84 -12.94
N ALA A 24 33.09 3.27 -12.21
CA ALA A 24 34.11 2.36 -11.68
C ALA A 24 33.53 1.32 -10.70
N LYS A 25 32.35 1.60 -10.11
CA LYS A 25 31.57 0.66 -9.28
C LYS A 25 30.58 -0.18 -10.09
N GLY A 26 30.62 -0.12 -11.43
CA GLY A 26 29.74 -0.86 -12.32
C GLY A 26 28.34 -0.29 -12.46
N ILE A 27 28.08 0.93 -11.96
CA ILE A 27 26.76 1.57 -12.08
C ILE A 27 26.74 2.43 -13.35
N ARG A 28 25.81 2.17 -14.27
CA ARG A 28 25.57 2.98 -15.46
C ARG A 28 24.81 4.24 -15.08
N ALA A 29 25.14 5.33 -15.75
CA ALA A 29 24.49 6.62 -15.59
C ALA A 29 24.47 7.36 -16.93
N ASP A 30 24.02 6.66 -17.98
CA ASP A 30 24.13 7.14 -19.37
C ASP A 30 23.30 8.40 -19.61
N ASP A 31 22.10 8.49 -19.02
CA ASP A 31 21.25 9.68 -19.08
C ASP A 31 21.90 10.88 -18.42
N LEU A 32 22.52 10.67 -17.24
CA LEU A 32 23.22 11.74 -16.52
C LEU A 32 24.49 12.16 -17.24
N ALA A 33 25.19 11.19 -17.86
CA ALA A 33 26.34 11.46 -18.69
C ALA A 33 25.96 12.29 -19.94
N ALA A 34 24.85 11.95 -20.60
CA ALA A 34 24.35 12.72 -21.74
C ALA A 34 23.95 14.15 -21.35
N ARG A 35 23.26 14.31 -20.21
CA ARG A 35 22.93 15.64 -19.65
C ARG A 35 24.19 16.46 -19.35
N LEU A 36 25.20 15.86 -18.73
CA LEU A 36 26.46 16.53 -18.45
C LEU A 36 27.22 16.89 -19.74
N ALA A 37 27.26 15.98 -20.72
CA ALA A 37 27.90 16.21 -22.01
C ALA A 37 27.27 17.39 -22.78
N ALA A 38 25.97 17.60 -22.66
CA ALA A 38 25.27 18.72 -23.29
C ALA A 38 25.71 20.10 -22.74
N LEU A 39 26.20 20.16 -21.51
CA LEU A 39 26.66 21.42 -20.88
C LEU A 39 28.06 21.86 -21.39
N GLY A 40 28.87 20.93 -21.89
CA GLY A 40 30.24 21.24 -22.38
C GLY A 40 30.25 22.25 -23.55
N PRO A 41 29.48 22.02 -24.61
CA PRO A 41 29.35 22.96 -25.72
C PRO A 41 28.80 24.33 -25.29
N GLU A 42 27.90 24.37 -24.29
CA GLU A 42 27.36 25.63 -23.76
C GLU A 42 28.43 26.45 -23.06
N LEU A 43 29.28 25.80 -22.26
CA LEU A 43 30.43 26.47 -21.62
C LEU A 43 31.45 26.93 -22.67
N THR A 44 31.69 26.16 -23.73
CA THR A 44 32.58 26.53 -24.81
C THR A 44 32.07 27.77 -25.54
N LYS A 45 30.80 27.82 -25.91
CA LYS A 45 30.14 28.99 -26.52
C LYS A 45 30.26 30.24 -25.62
N LEU A 46 30.06 30.05 -24.30
CA LEU A 46 30.16 31.10 -23.33
C LEU A 46 31.59 31.68 -23.25
N ASN A 47 32.61 30.84 -23.44
CA ASN A 47 34.01 31.26 -23.45
C ASN A 47 34.40 32.01 -24.74
N GLN A 48 33.86 31.55 -25.90
CA GLN A 48 34.16 32.17 -27.23
C GLN A 48 33.37 33.48 -27.43
N GLY A 49 32.14 33.56 -26.96
CA GLY A 49 31.22 34.69 -27.16
C GLY A 49 31.31 35.79 -26.07
N ALA A 50 32.25 35.72 -25.17
CA ALA A 50 32.35 36.62 -24.00
C ALA A 50 32.51 38.14 -24.36
N ALA A 51 32.99 38.42 -25.56
CA ALA A 51 33.08 39.79 -26.07
C ALA A 51 31.78 40.30 -26.72
N GLN A 52 30.86 39.39 -27.09
CA GLN A 52 29.61 39.71 -27.79
C GLN A 52 28.39 39.75 -26.88
N HIS A 53 28.48 39.13 -25.71
CA HIS A 53 27.38 39.08 -24.71
C HIS A 53 27.68 40.04 -23.55
N GLY A 54 26.67 40.74 -23.08
CA GLY A 54 26.79 41.59 -21.90
C GLY A 54 27.25 40.82 -20.65
N VAL A 55 27.89 41.50 -19.71
CA VAL A 55 28.41 40.91 -18.46
C VAL A 55 27.34 40.13 -17.71
N GLN A 56 26.13 40.70 -17.62
CA GLN A 56 25.02 40.09 -16.90
C GLN A 56 24.53 38.79 -17.53
N GLU A 57 24.41 38.77 -18.86
CA GLU A 57 24.03 37.57 -19.60
C GLU A 57 25.04 36.44 -19.45
N THR A 58 26.34 36.80 -19.53
CA THR A 58 27.43 35.82 -19.32
C THR A 58 27.39 35.21 -17.92
N VAL A 59 27.12 35.99 -16.89
CA VAL A 59 27.01 35.51 -15.50
C VAL A 59 25.77 34.61 -15.36
N GLN A 60 24.62 35.02 -15.88
CA GLN A 60 23.39 34.20 -15.81
C GLN A 60 23.54 32.85 -16.51
N ARG A 61 24.19 32.78 -17.68
CA ARG A 61 24.47 31.54 -18.38
C ARG A 61 25.45 30.66 -17.61
N ALA A 62 26.50 31.21 -17.05
CA ALA A 62 27.47 30.49 -16.22
C ALA A 62 26.79 29.91 -14.95
N ASP A 63 25.95 30.69 -14.29
CA ASP A 63 25.20 30.25 -13.11
C ASP A 63 24.16 29.15 -13.45
N ARG A 64 23.58 29.11 -14.67
CA ARG A 64 22.74 28.02 -15.15
C ARG A 64 23.57 26.75 -15.29
N ILE A 65 24.69 26.79 -16.02
CA ILE A 65 25.59 25.64 -16.19
C ILE A 65 26.04 25.08 -14.85
N LEU A 66 26.42 25.99 -13.91
CA LEU A 66 26.78 25.60 -12.54
C LEU A 66 25.66 24.78 -11.86
N ARG A 67 24.45 25.33 -11.82
CA ARG A 67 23.30 24.64 -11.19
C ARG A 67 23.00 23.29 -11.83
N ASP A 68 23.03 23.22 -13.16
CA ASP A 68 22.72 21.99 -13.88
C ASP A 68 23.81 20.92 -13.64
N ALA A 69 25.09 21.31 -13.60
CA ALA A 69 26.19 20.41 -13.26
C ALA A 69 26.12 19.93 -11.80
N GLU A 70 25.81 20.81 -10.86
CA GLU A 70 25.62 20.46 -9.45
C GLU A 70 24.40 19.53 -9.27
N ALA A 71 23.31 19.73 -10.00
CA ALA A 71 22.15 18.84 -10.00
C ALA A 71 22.53 17.44 -10.49
N VAL A 72 23.24 17.33 -11.62
CA VAL A 72 23.75 16.06 -12.13
C VAL A 72 24.64 15.37 -11.09
N ARG A 73 25.58 16.10 -10.48
CA ARG A 73 26.46 15.57 -9.44
C ARG A 73 25.69 15.03 -8.24
N ALA A 74 24.66 15.75 -7.78
CA ALA A 74 23.82 15.32 -6.67
C ALA A 74 23.00 14.07 -6.99
N GLU A 75 22.50 13.94 -8.23
CA GLU A 75 21.81 12.74 -8.70
C GLU A 75 22.76 11.54 -8.77
N VAL A 76 23.96 11.72 -9.32
CA VAL A 76 25.01 10.68 -9.39
C VAL A 76 25.38 10.17 -8.00
N ALA A 77 25.54 11.07 -7.02
CA ALA A 77 25.88 10.69 -5.65
C ALA A 77 24.84 9.78 -4.98
N ARG A 78 23.57 9.84 -5.40
CA ARG A 78 22.47 9.01 -4.87
C ARG A 78 22.34 7.64 -5.53
N LEU A 79 22.97 7.41 -6.68
CA LEU A 79 22.81 6.14 -7.42
C LEU A 79 23.24 4.91 -6.63
N PRO A 80 24.37 4.89 -5.91
CA PRO A 80 24.79 3.71 -5.13
C PRO A 80 23.81 3.35 -4.02
N GLU A 81 23.29 4.36 -3.32
CA GLU A 81 22.29 4.17 -2.26
C GLU A 81 20.98 3.64 -2.82
N ARG A 82 20.52 4.21 -3.96
CA ARG A 82 19.33 3.75 -4.66
C ARG A 82 19.46 2.29 -5.13
N ALA A 83 20.61 1.90 -5.67
CA ALA A 83 20.87 0.53 -6.09
C ALA A 83 20.84 -0.43 -4.89
N ALA A 84 21.50 -0.07 -3.78
CA ALA A 84 21.49 -0.86 -2.55
C ALA A 84 20.08 -0.99 -1.93
N GLU A 85 19.27 0.06 -2.01
CA GLU A 85 17.88 0.01 -1.55
C GLU A 85 17.03 -0.93 -2.41
N ILE A 86 17.19 -0.91 -3.72
CA ILE A 86 16.53 -1.84 -4.63
C ILE A 86 16.90 -3.29 -4.29
N ASP A 87 18.19 -3.57 -4.07
CA ASP A 87 18.67 -4.91 -3.70
C ASP A 87 18.00 -5.40 -2.39
N ARG A 88 17.94 -4.54 -1.38
CA ARG A 88 17.26 -4.86 -0.11
C ARG A 88 15.77 -5.17 -0.33
N ARG A 89 15.09 -4.38 -1.15
CA ARG A 89 13.66 -4.60 -1.46
C ARG A 89 13.43 -5.91 -2.21
N LEU A 90 14.25 -6.24 -3.20
CA LEU A 90 14.17 -7.51 -3.92
C LEU A 90 14.37 -8.72 -3.00
N VAL A 91 15.36 -8.67 -2.09
CA VAL A 91 15.58 -9.72 -1.09
C VAL A 91 14.36 -9.85 -0.16
N SER A 92 13.85 -8.75 0.35
CA SER A 92 12.68 -8.73 1.24
C SER A 92 11.44 -9.33 0.56
N LEU A 93 11.17 -8.95 -0.69
CA LEU A 93 10.02 -9.47 -1.45
C LEU A 93 10.16 -10.96 -1.78
N ARG A 94 11.37 -11.45 -2.09
CA ARG A 94 11.63 -12.89 -2.28
C ARG A 94 11.34 -13.69 -1.01
N THR A 95 11.81 -13.20 0.14
CA THR A 95 11.53 -13.83 1.44
C THR A 95 10.03 -13.84 1.73
N ARG A 96 9.34 -12.73 1.44
CA ARG A 96 7.89 -12.64 1.63
C ARG A 96 7.11 -13.58 0.70
N ALA A 97 7.48 -13.66 -0.58
CA ALA A 97 6.87 -14.58 -1.53
C ALA A 97 7.00 -16.04 -1.08
N GLN A 98 8.19 -16.43 -0.61
CA GLN A 98 8.42 -17.79 -0.07
C GLN A 98 7.57 -18.06 1.19
N ALA A 99 7.50 -17.11 2.11
CA ALA A 99 6.64 -17.24 3.31
C ALA A 99 5.17 -17.37 2.93
N LEU A 100 4.72 -16.60 1.94
CA LEU A 100 3.34 -16.64 1.47
C LEU A 100 3.01 -17.94 0.73
N ARG A 101 3.96 -18.50 -0.04
CA ARG A 101 3.82 -19.84 -0.63
C ARG A 101 3.54 -20.88 0.45
N ASN A 102 4.34 -20.90 1.51
CA ASN A 102 4.16 -21.85 2.62
C ASN A 102 2.83 -21.66 3.35
N ARG A 103 2.28 -20.44 3.35
CA ARG A 103 0.95 -20.16 3.91
C ARG A 103 -0.18 -20.56 2.96
N ALA A 104 -0.02 -20.34 1.66
CA ALA A 104 -0.98 -20.78 0.64
C ALA A 104 -1.22 -22.29 0.68
N ASP A 105 -0.15 -23.08 0.86
CA ASP A 105 -0.23 -24.55 1.01
C ASP A 105 -1.08 -25.01 2.22
N ARG A 106 -1.28 -24.11 3.20
CA ARG A 106 -2.10 -24.39 4.40
C ARG A 106 -3.57 -24.02 4.25
N VAL A 107 -3.96 -23.35 3.16
CA VAL A 107 -5.36 -22.92 2.95
C VAL A 107 -6.28 -24.10 2.66
N ASP A 108 -5.83 -25.10 1.90
CA ASP A 108 -6.61 -26.32 1.62
C ASP A 108 -7.04 -27.08 2.87
N PRO A 109 -6.17 -27.36 3.85
CA PRO A 109 -6.57 -27.90 5.15
C PRO A 109 -7.64 -27.06 5.86
N VAL A 110 -7.52 -25.72 5.83
CA VAL A 110 -8.50 -24.82 6.44
C VAL A 110 -9.86 -24.92 5.73
N LEU A 111 -9.88 -24.93 4.40
CA LEU A 111 -11.11 -25.11 3.63
C LEU A 111 -11.74 -26.49 3.84
N SER A 112 -10.93 -27.53 3.98
CA SER A 112 -11.40 -28.88 4.29
C SER A 112 -12.10 -28.91 5.65
N GLU A 113 -11.57 -28.20 6.64
CA GLU A 113 -12.19 -28.07 7.96
C GLU A 113 -13.49 -27.25 7.90
N LEU A 114 -13.51 -26.15 7.12
CA LEU A 114 -14.73 -25.37 6.87
C LEU A 114 -15.83 -26.20 6.24
N ARG A 115 -15.50 -26.98 5.19
CA ARG A 115 -16.45 -27.87 4.49
C ARG A 115 -17.02 -28.94 5.40
N ARG A 116 -16.22 -29.47 6.29
CA ARG A 116 -16.64 -30.55 7.22
C ARG A 116 -17.58 -30.03 8.30
N ARG A 117 -17.44 -28.80 8.76
CA ARG A 117 -18.10 -28.28 9.96
C ARG A 117 -19.22 -27.29 9.71
N PHE A 118 -19.20 -26.60 8.58
CA PHE A 118 -20.08 -25.47 8.30
C PHE A 118 -20.84 -25.65 6.98
N SER A 119 -21.99 -25.00 6.89
CA SER A 119 -22.78 -24.98 5.65
C SER A 119 -22.02 -24.29 4.51
N ALA A 120 -22.34 -24.63 3.26
CA ALA A 120 -21.66 -24.08 2.08
C ALA A 120 -21.70 -22.55 2.03
N ALA A 121 -22.79 -21.93 2.48
CA ALA A 121 -22.93 -20.48 2.56
C ALA A 121 -21.82 -19.81 3.38
N CYS A 122 -21.22 -20.52 4.35
CA CYS A 122 -20.16 -19.98 5.20
C CYS A 122 -18.77 -19.91 4.55
N TRP A 123 -18.52 -20.62 3.41
CA TRP A 123 -17.17 -20.76 2.86
C TRP A 123 -17.08 -20.83 1.33
N GLN A 124 -18.20 -20.95 0.59
CA GLN A 124 -18.19 -21.16 -0.86
C GLN A 124 -17.47 -20.05 -1.64
N ASP A 125 -17.46 -18.83 -1.12
CA ASP A 125 -16.75 -17.69 -1.67
C ASP A 125 -15.21 -17.83 -1.59
N LEU A 126 -14.72 -18.67 -0.68
CA LEU A 126 -13.28 -18.94 -0.47
C LEU A 126 -12.76 -20.15 -1.26
N GLN A 127 -13.62 -20.87 -1.97
CA GLN A 127 -13.27 -22.17 -2.59
C GLN A 127 -12.11 -22.09 -3.59
N HIS A 128 -11.90 -20.93 -4.22
CA HIS A 128 -10.85 -20.71 -5.22
C HIS A 128 -9.56 -20.09 -4.66
N VAL A 129 -9.56 -19.72 -3.37
CA VAL A 129 -8.43 -19.04 -2.73
C VAL A 129 -7.14 -19.87 -2.79
N PRO A 130 -7.12 -21.20 -2.53
CA PRO A 130 -5.88 -21.98 -2.58
C PRO A 130 -5.23 -21.93 -3.96
N ASP A 131 -5.97 -22.29 -5.00
CA ASP A 131 -5.46 -22.32 -6.37
C ASP A 131 -5.05 -20.93 -6.85
N GLN A 132 -5.81 -19.91 -6.48
CA GLN A 132 -5.50 -18.52 -6.84
C GLN A 132 -4.22 -18.06 -6.14
N ALA A 133 -4.07 -18.31 -4.83
CA ALA A 133 -2.89 -17.96 -4.08
C ALA A 133 -1.61 -18.59 -4.65
N VAL A 134 -1.67 -19.89 -5.02
CA VAL A 134 -0.53 -20.58 -5.65
C VAL A 134 -0.15 -19.92 -6.98
N ARG A 135 -1.12 -19.58 -7.82
CA ARG A 135 -0.87 -18.92 -9.11
C ARG A 135 -0.30 -17.52 -8.93
N ASP A 136 -0.83 -16.76 -7.97
CA ASP A 136 -0.41 -15.37 -7.75
C ASP A 136 1.00 -15.31 -7.16
N VAL A 137 1.35 -16.21 -6.23
CA VAL A 137 2.72 -16.35 -5.72
C VAL A 137 3.68 -16.73 -6.84
N ALA A 138 3.33 -17.71 -7.69
CA ALA A 138 4.18 -18.10 -8.82
C ALA A 138 4.41 -16.95 -9.80
N ARG A 139 3.37 -16.15 -10.07
CA ARG A 139 3.49 -14.94 -10.90
C ARG A 139 4.39 -13.89 -10.25
N ALA A 140 4.26 -13.66 -8.94
CA ALA A 140 5.10 -12.73 -8.21
C ALA A 140 6.57 -13.16 -8.22
N GLU A 141 6.87 -14.46 -8.12
CA GLU A 141 8.23 -15.01 -8.22
C GLU A 141 8.82 -14.83 -9.63
N GLU A 142 8.01 -14.96 -10.69
CA GLU A 142 8.43 -14.66 -12.06
C GLU A 142 8.79 -13.18 -12.21
N GLN A 143 7.90 -12.29 -11.76
CA GLN A 143 8.15 -10.85 -11.79
C GLN A 143 9.38 -10.45 -10.96
N LEU A 144 9.67 -11.14 -9.85
CA LEU A 144 10.90 -10.94 -9.08
C LEU A 144 12.16 -11.38 -9.82
N ARG A 145 12.08 -12.42 -10.70
CA ARG A 145 13.18 -12.79 -11.58
C ARG A 145 13.40 -11.75 -12.67
N GLU A 146 12.31 -11.25 -13.29
CA GLU A 146 12.35 -10.15 -14.27
C GLU A 146 12.93 -8.87 -13.65
N ALA A 147 12.51 -8.53 -12.42
CA ALA A 147 13.06 -7.39 -11.69
C ALA A 147 14.56 -7.56 -11.39
N GLY A 148 15.02 -8.77 -11.11
CA GLY A 148 16.43 -9.09 -10.97
C GLY A 148 17.21 -8.87 -12.28
N GLN A 149 16.69 -9.32 -13.41
CA GLN A 149 17.28 -9.09 -14.72
C GLN A 149 17.33 -7.60 -15.08
N ALA A 150 16.22 -6.91 -14.91
CA ALA A 150 16.16 -5.47 -15.15
C ALA A 150 17.14 -4.69 -14.25
N ARG A 151 17.35 -5.15 -13.00
CA ARG A 151 18.37 -4.60 -12.10
C ARG A 151 19.78 -4.81 -12.61
N ASP A 152 20.09 -6.01 -13.11
CA ASP A 152 21.42 -6.33 -13.65
C ASP A 152 21.70 -5.54 -14.94
N GLU A 153 20.65 -5.28 -15.74
CA GLU A 153 20.67 -4.41 -16.91
C GLU A 153 20.58 -2.91 -16.54
N GLN A 154 20.38 -2.58 -15.25
CA GLN A 154 20.25 -1.23 -14.72
C GLN A 154 19.09 -0.42 -15.31
N ARG A 155 18.00 -1.11 -15.66
CA ARG A 155 16.72 -0.50 -16.07
C ARG A 155 15.89 -0.11 -14.83
N TRP A 156 16.37 0.92 -14.12
CA TRP A 156 15.86 1.30 -12.79
C TRP A 156 14.38 1.63 -12.75
N ALA A 157 13.82 2.20 -13.81
CA ALA A 157 12.41 2.49 -13.93
C ALA A 157 11.58 1.20 -13.96
N ASP A 158 12.02 0.21 -14.76
CA ASP A 158 11.33 -1.09 -14.88
C ASP A 158 11.41 -1.86 -13.56
N VAL A 159 12.58 -1.86 -12.90
CA VAL A 159 12.73 -2.46 -11.57
C VAL A 159 11.76 -1.85 -10.57
N GLY A 160 11.63 -0.52 -10.55
CA GLY A 160 10.70 0.18 -9.68
C GLY A 160 9.25 -0.25 -9.92
N ALA A 161 8.82 -0.30 -11.18
CA ALA A 161 7.48 -0.72 -11.56
C ALA A 161 7.19 -2.19 -11.17
N LEU A 162 8.14 -3.09 -11.42
CA LEU A 162 8.02 -4.51 -11.07
C LEU A 162 7.96 -4.71 -9.54
N ILE A 163 8.78 -4.01 -8.77
CA ILE A 163 8.73 -4.06 -7.29
C ILE A 163 7.35 -3.67 -6.76
N GLU A 164 6.76 -2.58 -7.27
CA GLU A 164 5.44 -2.14 -6.80
C GLU A 164 4.32 -3.11 -7.26
N ALA A 165 4.41 -3.66 -8.47
CA ALA A 165 3.47 -4.67 -8.95
C ALA A 165 3.52 -5.95 -8.09
N VAL A 166 4.71 -6.47 -7.81
CA VAL A 166 4.92 -7.64 -6.94
C VAL A 166 4.39 -7.37 -5.55
N ARG A 167 4.70 -6.21 -4.97
CA ARG A 167 4.22 -5.84 -3.64
C ARG A 167 2.70 -5.86 -3.58
N GLY A 168 2.01 -5.20 -4.52
CA GLY A 168 0.55 -5.17 -4.58
C GLY A 168 -0.05 -6.57 -4.73
N SER A 169 0.54 -7.42 -5.58
CA SER A 169 0.10 -8.81 -5.77
C SER A 169 0.26 -9.64 -4.50
N LEU A 170 1.42 -9.54 -3.82
CA LEU A 170 1.65 -10.25 -2.56
C LEU A 170 0.76 -9.74 -1.42
N ASP A 171 0.46 -8.43 -1.36
CA ASP A 171 -0.46 -7.85 -0.38
C ASP A 171 -1.88 -8.45 -0.56
N ALA A 172 -2.40 -8.44 -1.78
CA ALA A 172 -3.73 -9.00 -2.09
C ALA A 172 -3.81 -10.51 -1.82
N THR A 173 -2.77 -11.26 -2.17
CA THR A 173 -2.72 -12.71 -1.91
C THR A 173 -2.65 -13.01 -0.42
N ASP A 174 -1.89 -12.23 0.35
CA ASP A 174 -1.76 -12.38 1.80
C ASP A 174 -3.11 -12.10 2.51
N GLU A 175 -3.83 -11.08 2.06
CA GLU A 175 -5.18 -10.77 2.54
C GLU A 175 -6.14 -11.93 2.27
N ALA A 176 -6.15 -12.49 1.06
CA ALA A 176 -7.02 -13.62 0.69
C ALA A 176 -6.71 -14.88 1.50
N VAL A 177 -5.43 -15.22 1.68
CA VAL A 177 -4.97 -16.36 2.49
C VAL A 177 -5.35 -16.17 3.96
N SER A 178 -5.16 -14.98 4.50
CA SER A 178 -5.54 -14.64 5.87
C SER A 178 -7.04 -14.71 6.09
N ALA A 179 -7.84 -14.24 5.12
CA ALA A 179 -9.29 -14.27 5.19
C ALA A 179 -9.86 -15.69 5.40
N ALA A 180 -9.24 -16.71 4.80
CA ALA A 180 -9.66 -18.10 5.00
C ALA A 180 -9.45 -18.58 6.44
N GLN A 181 -8.27 -18.28 7.02
CA GLN A 181 -7.96 -18.64 8.41
C GLN A 181 -8.83 -17.87 9.40
N ASP A 182 -9.01 -16.57 9.17
CA ASP A 182 -9.86 -15.71 10.00
C ASP A 182 -11.33 -16.15 9.93
N ARG A 183 -11.79 -16.60 8.74
CA ARG A 183 -13.13 -17.16 8.57
C ARG A 183 -13.34 -18.38 9.47
N LEU A 184 -12.42 -19.34 9.45
CA LEU A 184 -12.51 -20.53 10.30
C LEU A 184 -12.57 -20.14 11.78
N THR A 185 -11.64 -19.30 12.23
CA THR A 185 -11.54 -18.84 13.63
C THR A 185 -12.83 -18.16 14.09
N ARG A 186 -13.40 -17.28 13.27
CA ARG A 186 -14.62 -16.55 13.60
C ARG A 186 -15.85 -17.45 13.62
N LEU A 187 -15.94 -18.38 12.66
CA LEU A 187 -17.03 -19.35 12.61
C LEU A 187 -16.97 -20.32 13.80
N GLU A 188 -15.79 -20.78 14.20
CA GLU A 188 -15.62 -21.60 15.41
C GLU A 188 -16.05 -20.87 16.68
N ALA A 189 -15.69 -19.59 16.79
CA ALA A 189 -16.07 -18.78 17.94
C ALA A 189 -17.59 -18.61 18.02
N VAL A 190 -18.23 -18.23 16.91
CA VAL A 190 -19.68 -17.99 16.90
C VAL A 190 -20.48 -19.29 17.02
N ALA A 191 -20.02 -20.39 16.45
CA ALA A 191 -20.68 -21.69 16.59
C ALA A 191 -20.66 -22.21 18.06
N ARG A 192 -19.62 -21.84 18.82
CA ARG A 192 -19.50 -22.16 20.24
C ARG A 192 -20.41 -21.29 21.11
N ASP A 193 -20.48 -20.01 20.82
CA ASP A 193 -21.23 -19.03 21.60
C ASP A 193 -21.76 -17.89 20.71
N PRO A 194 -22.90 -18.08 20.05
CA PRO A 194 -23.55 -17.02 19.27
C PRO A 194 -23.99 -15.85 20.16
N GLN A 195 -24.35 -16.15 21.44
CA GLN A 195 -24.87 -15.16 22.36
C GLN A 195 -23.83 -14.09 22.68
N ALA A 196 -22.56 -14.42 22.75
CA ALA A 196 -21.49 -13.44 22.96
C ALA A 196 -21.47 -12.34 21.89
N GLU A 197 -21.74 -12.69 20.61
CA GLU A 197 -21.80 -11.71 19.52
C GLU A 197 -23.08 -10.86 19.58
N VAL A 198 -24.22 -11.47 19.97
CA VAL A 198 -25.48 -10.75 20.25
C VAL A 198 -25.29 -9.75 21.36
N ASP A 199 -24.70 -10.16 22.47
CA ASP A 199 -24.53 -9.31 23.67
C ASP A 199 -23.60 -8.12 23.37
N ARG A 200 -22.55 -8.34 22.60
CA ARG A 200 -21.67 -7.26 22.10
C ARG A 200 -22.43 -6.25 21.25
N THR A 201 -23.30 -6.73 20.37
CA THR A 201 -24.10 -5.86 19.49
C THR A 201 -25.19 -5.14 20.27
N ARG A 202 -25.90 -5.83 21.17
CA ARG A 202 -26.90 -5.21 22.08
C ARG A 202 -26.26 -4.18 23.01
N PHE A 203 -25.03 -4.40 23.47
CA PHE A 203 -24.30 -3.40 24.25
C PHE A 203 -24.09 -2.11 23.47
N ALA A 204 -23.63 -2.21 22.21
CA ALA A 204 -23.44 -1.04 21.33
C ALA A 204 -24.77 -0.29 21.10
N ILE A 205 -25.87 -1.01 20.88
CA ILE A 205 -27.20 -0.42 20.70
C ILE A 205 -27.63 0.34 21.97
N ARG A 206 -27.53 -0.29 23.16
CA ARG A 206 -27.89 0.34 24.44
C ARG A 206 -27.06 1.59 24.73
N ASP A 207 -25.76 1.57 24.39
CA ASP A 207 -24.91 2.73 24.57
C ASP A 207 -25.32 3.89 23.66
N ALA A 208 -25.64 3.60 22.39
CA ALA A 208 -26.19 4.58 21.47
C ALA A 208 -27.56 5.13 21.93
N GLN A 209 -28.43 4.28 22.45
CA GLN A 209 -29.74 4.70 23.01
C GLN A 209 -29.54 5.66 24.19
N ARG A 210 -28.61 5.35 25.10
CA ARG A 210 -28.27 6.25 26.22
C ARG A 210 -27.75 7.60 25.71
N LEU A 211 -26.91 7.58 24.71
CA LEU A 211 -26.39 8.79 24.07
C LEU A 211 -27.56 9.61 23.45
N ALA A 212 -28.46 8.96 22.74
CA ALA A 212 -29.62 9.64 22.10
C ALA A 212 -30.55 10.30 23.15
N MET A 213 -30.68 9.69 24.30
CA MET A 213 -31.49 10.20 25.43
C MET A 213 -30.79 11.28 26.27
N ALA A 214 -29.47 11.41 26.20
CA ALA A 214 -28.72 12.31 27.08
C ALA A 214 -29.15 13.78 26.89
N GLY A 215 -29.70 14.39 27.95
CA GLY A 215 -30.21 15.77 27.97
C GLY A 215 -31.60 15.96 27.35
N ARG A 216 -32.31 14.86 27.05
CA ARG A 216 -33.67 14.90 26.47
C ARG A 216 -34.61 14.01 27.30
N SER A 217 -35.89 14.39 27.35
CA SER A 217 -36.97 13.57 27.94
C SER A 217 -37.54 12.55 26.96
N VAL A 218 -37.42 12.82 25.64
CA VAL A 218 -37.88 11.95 24.57
C VAL A 218 -36.76 11.88 23.49
N PRO A 219 -36.44 10.69 22.99
CA PRO A 219 -35.43 10.57 21.94
C PRO A 219 -35.92 11.17 20.61
N ASP A 220 -35.00 11.73 19.86
CA ASP A 220 -35.30 12.20 18.50
C ASP A 220 -35.67 11.00 17.61
N PRO A 221 -36.81 11.03 16.91
CA PRO A 221 -37.23 9.96 16.02
C PRO A 221 -36.22 9.59 14.95
N GLN A 222 -35.39 10.53 14.49
CA GLN A 222 -34.35 10.26 13.50
C GLN A 222 -33.23 9.37 14.06
N HIS A 223 -33.01 9.38 15.37
CA HIS A 223 -32.03 8.50 16.05
C HIS A 223 -32.68 7.26 16.65
N ALA A 224 -33.93 7.37 17.14
CA ALA A 224 -34.64 6.26 17.78
C ALA A 224 -34.97 5.14 16.78
N ARG A 225 -35.58 5.47 15.64
CA ARG A 225 -36.00 4.48 14.63
C ARG A 225 -34.85 3.56 14.15
N PRO A 226 -33.67 4.07 13.73
CA PRO A 226 -32.58 3.21 13.35
C PRO A 226 -32.06 2.29 14.46
N LEU A 227 -32.17 2.73 15.73
CA LEU A 227 -31.76 1.91 16.89
C LEU A 227 -32.81 0.83 17.21
N ASP A 228 -34.09 1.10 17.06
CA ASP A 228 -35.16 0.12 17.19
C ASP A 228 -35.09 -0.93 16.07
N ASP A 229 -34.83 -0.48 14.82
CA ASP A 229 -34.58 -1.38 13.70
C ASP A 229 -33.36 -2.27 13.92
N ALA A 230 -32.29 -1.73 14.55
CA ALA A 230 -31.11 -2.49 14.91
C ALA A 230 -31.43 -3.62 15.91
N VAL A 231 -32.28 -3.37 16.93
CA VAL A 231 -32.74 -4.40 17.86
C VAL A 231 -33.49 -5.51 17.10
N ALA A 232 -34.47 -5.13 16.27
CA ALA A 232 -35.26 -6.09 15.51
C ALA A 232 -34.41 -6.94 14.54
N ARG A 233 -33.34 -6.35 13.97
CA ARG A 233 -32.37 -7.07 13.11
C ARG A 233 -31.58 -8.11 13.89
N VAL A 234 -31.10 -7.78 15.09
CA VAL A 234 -30.39 -8.73 15.97
C VAL A 234 -31.27 -9.94 16.30
N GLU A 235 -32.55 -9.71 16.68
CA GLU A 235 -33.48 -10.80 17.00
C GLU A 235 -33.75 -11.71 15.79
N ARG A 236 -33.98 -11.13 14.61
CA ARG A 236 -34.18 -11.91 13.38
C ARG A 236 -32.93 -12.72 13.00
N ALA A 237 -31.75 -12.13 13.12
CA ALA A 237 -30.51 -12.81 12.82
C ALA A 237 -30.23 -13.99 13.77
N LEU A 238 -30.55 -13.82 15.07
CA LEU A 238 -30.43 -14.89 16.05
C LEU A 238 -31.42 -16.03 15.76
N ALA A 239 -32.68 -15.70 15.47
CA ALA A 239 -33.71 -16.69 15.09
C ALA A 239 -33.33 -17.45 13.80
N ALA A 240 -32.64 -16.83 12.86
CA ALA A 240 -32.17 -17.47 11.64
C ALA A 240 -31.07 -18.53 11.87
N LEU A 241 -30.46 -18.58 13.04
CA LEU A 241 -29.52 -19.65 13.42
C LEU A 241 -30.23 -20.94 13.86
N GLU A 242 -31.55 -20.89 14.07
CA GLU A 242 -32.33 -22.08 14.37
C GLU A 242 -32.40 -23.00 13.15
N GLY A 243 -31.96 -24.24 13.31
CA GLY A 243 -32.00 -25.23 12.22
C GLY A 243 -30.78 -26.13 12.16
N ARG A 244 -30.79 -27.05 11.21
CA ARG A 244 -29.77 -28.10 11.11
C ARG A 244 -28.45 -27.59 10.52
N HIS A 245 -28.50 -26.52 9.72
CA HIS A 245 -27.34 -25.99 8.99
C HIS A 245 -27.35 -24.46 9.02
N PRO A 246 -27.08 -23.84 10.21
CA PRO A 246 -27.11 -22.39 10.35
C PRO A 246 -26.06 -21.70 9.49
N ASP A 247 -26.44 -20.56 8.93
CA ASP A 247 -25.50 -19.69 8.22
C ASP A 247 -24.84 -18.71 9.22
N TYR A 248 -23.84 -19.20 9.92
CA TYR A 248 -23.07 -18.39 10.86
C TYR A 248 -22.35 -17.22 10.20
N TRP A 249 -22.04 -17.33 8.90
CA TRP A 249 -21.36 -16.23 8.23
C TRP A 249 -22.30 -15.07 7.95
N ALA A 250 -23.49 -15.34 7.43
CA ALA A 250 -24.51 -14.31 7.27
C ALA A 250 -24.87 -13.65 8.61
N PHE A 251 -24.96 -14.44 9.69
CA PHE A 251 -25.17 -13.92 11.04
C PHE A 251 -24.06 -12.95 11.47
N LEU A 252 -22.78 -13.31 11.29
CA LEU A 252 -21.65 -12.45 11.66
C LEU A 252 -21.64 -11.16 10.84
N LEU A 253 -21.95 -11.24 9.54
CA LEU A 253 -22.07 -10.07 8.67
C LEU A 253 -23.20 -9.15 9.11
N GLU A 254 -24.35 -9.72 9.45
CA GLU A 254 -25.49 -8.95 9.95
C GLU A 254 -25.17 -8.24 11.27
N MET A 255 -24.51 -8.92 12.22
CA MET A 255 -24.06 -8.32 13.46
C MET A 255 -23.06 -7.17 13.22
N ALA A 256 -22.17 -7.32 12.28
CA ALA A 256 -21.21 -6.27 11.89
C ALA A 256 -21.91 -5.07 11.26
N ASP A 257 -22.87 -5.30 10.35
CA ASP A 257 -23.64 -4.23 9.69
C ASP A 257 -24.54 -3.48 10.67
N VAL A 258 -25.18 -4.19 11.61
CA VAL A 258 -25.95 -3.57 12.71
C VAL A 258 -25.05 -2.63 13.52
N ARG A 259 -23.86 -3.08 13.94
CA ARG A 259 -22.91 -2.22 14.66
C ARG A 259 -22.44 -1.03 13.84
N ALA A 260 -22.22 -1.21 12.55
CA ALA A 260 -21.86 -0.11 11.64
C ALA A 260 -23.00 0.93 11.54
N SER A 261 -24.24 0.45 11.48
CA SER A 261 -25.43 1.33 11.48
C SER A 261 -25.57 2.12 12.79
N VAL A 262 -25.39 1.44 13.93
CA VAL A 262 -25.40 2.08 15.25
C VAL A 262 -24.30 3.14 15.36
N ASN A 263 -23.09 2.85 14.89
CA ASN A 263 -21.98 3.81 14.88
C ASN A 263 -22.30 5.05 14.04
N ARG A 264 -23.01 4.91 12.90
CA ARG A 264 -23.47 6.06 12.10
C ARG A 264 -24.40 6.96 12.89
N VAL A 265 -25.34 6.38 13.64
CA VAL A 265 -26.24 7.14 14.52
C VAL A 265 -25.45 7.88 15.61
N VAL A 266 -24.52 7.21 16.27
CA VAL A 266 -23.65 7.81 17.29
C VAL A 266 -22.85 8.99 16.73
N ASN A 267 -22.30 8.85 15.55
CA ASN A 267 -21.55 9.92 14.90
C ASN A 267 -22.45 11.09 14.48
N GLY A 268 -23.69 10.83 14.04
CA GLY A 268 -24.68 11.86 13.78
C GLY A 268 -25.02 12.68 15.03
N ILE A 269 -25.33 12.01 16.15
CA ILE A 269 -25.61 12.65 17.44
C ILE A 269 -24.42 13.51 17.92
N ARG A 270 -23.20 13.02 17.77
CA ARG A 270 -21.99 13.76 18.17
C ARG A 270 -21.75 14.99 17.30
N ALA A 271 -21.98 14.88 15.99
CA ALA A 271 -21.85 16.01 15.07
C ALA A 271 -22.86 17.12 15.38
N GLU A 272 -24.12 16.77 15.65
CA GLU A 272 -25.16 17.74 16.04
C GLU A 272 -24.79 18.49 17.35
N ARG A 273 -24.24 17.78 18.33
CA ARG A 273 -23.83 18.37 19.62
C ARG A 273 -22.54 19.18 19.55
N GLY A 274 -21.68 18.88 18.59
CA GLY A 274 -20.45 19.65 18.36
C GLY A 274 -20.67 20.96 17.60
N HIS A 275 -21.87 21.14 17.02
CA HIS A 275 -22.28 22.37 16.33
C HIS A 275 -23.27 23.23 17.16
N ALA A 276 -23.67 22.77 18.33
CA ALA A 276 -24.51 23.47 19.30
C ALA A 276 -23.65 24.05 20.45
#